data_2b0186351993b7da4411863b37edfd29
#
_entry.id   2b0186351993b7da4411863b37edfd29
#
_cell.length_a   1.000
_cell.length_b   1.000
_cell.length_c   1.000
_cell.angle_alpha   90.00
_cell.angle_beta   90.00
_cell.angle_gamma   90.00
#
_symmetry.space_group_name_H-M   'P 1'
#
loop_
_entity.id
_entity.type
_entity.pdbx_description
1 polymer ?
#
loop_
_entity_poly.entity_id
_entity_poly.type
_entity_poly.pdbx_seq_one_letter_code
_entity_poly.pdbx_strand_id
1 'polypeptide(L)'
;MTIACQAKGGINLGQGVCDLPTPPPVARGAIRAIEDQLATYAHPMGIAELRQAVAKKVQSFYGVTYDPNSDVVITSGATGGFAASVLALCEPGDEIILFEPYYG
;
A
#
# COMPACT_ATOMS: atom_id res chain seq x y z
N MET A 1 -15.83 17.12 1.28
CA MET A 1 -14.92 18.19 0.79
C MET A 1 -14.81 18.19 -0.72
N THR A 2 -14.45 17.12 -1.38
CA THR A 2 -14.25 16.99 -2.85
C THR A 2 -15.49 17.41 -3.65
N ILE A 3 -16.69 16.87 -3.33
CA ILE A 3 -17.95 17.20 -4.02
C ILE A 3 -18.28 18.71 -3.91
N ALA A 4 -18.09 19.30 -2.74
CA ALA A 4 -18.36 20.73 -2.54
C ALA A 4 -17.38 21.63 -3.31
N CYS A 5 -16.11 21.20 -3.41
CA CYS A 5 -15.09 21.88 -4.21
C CYS A 5 -15.42 21.82 -5.72
N GLN A 6 -15.77 20.64 -6.23
CA GLN A 6 -16.17 20.43 -7.62
C GLN A 6 -17.43 21.24 -7.99
N ALA A 7 -18.43 21.28 -7.12
CA ALA A 7 -19.67 22.04 -7.34
C ALA A 7 -19.44 23.56 -7.47
N LYS A 8 -18.29 24.06 -6.99
CA LYS A 8 -17.87 25.47 -7.11
C LYS A 8 -16.82 25.71 -8.19
N GLY A 9 -16.48 24.70 -8.99
CA GLY A 9 -15.40 24.79 -9.98
C GLY A 9 -14.01 25.03 -9.38
N GLY A 10 -13.84 24.67 -8.10
CA GLY A 10 -12.60 24.86 -7.39
C GLY A 10 -11.56 23.75 -7.63
N ILE A 11 -10.31 24.04 -7.28
CA ILE A 11 -9.21 23.06 -7.29
C ILE A 11 -9.07 22.47 -5.88
N ASN A 12 -9.24 21.15 -5.75
CA ASN A 12 -9.10 20.45 -4.48
C ASN A 12 -7.62 20.20 -4.15
N LEU A 13 -7.07 20.97 -3.23
CA LEU A 13 -5.71 20.78 -2.71
C LEU A 13 -5.67 19.99 -1.38
N GLY A 14 -6.82 19.65 -0.84
CA GLY A 14 -6.90 18.89 0.43
C GLY A 14 -6.83 17.37 0.27
N GLN A 15 -6.80 16.87 -0.97
CA GLN A 15 -6.69 15.45 -1.27
C GLN A 15 -5.70 15.22 -2.40
N GLY A 16 -4.62 14.49 -2.11
CA GLY A 16 -3.64 14.08 -3.11
C GLY A 16 -4.18 12.95 -3.96
N VAL A 17 -4.66 13.28 -5.15
CA VAL A 17 -5.07 12.29 -6.15
C VAL A 17 -4.02 12.27 -7.27
N CYS A 18 -3.45 11.09 -7.52
CA CYS A 18 -2.53 10.93 -8.65
C CYS A 18 -3.34 10.86 -9.94
N ASP A 19 -3.15 11.83 -10.82
CA ASP A 19 -3.75 11.92 -12.16
C ASP A 19 -2.81 11.45 -13.28
N LEU A 20 -1.63 10.96 -12.92
CA LEU A 20 -0.69 10.41 -13.88
C LEU A 20 -1.17 9.03 -14.38
N PRO A 21 -0.94 8.73 -15.65
CA PRO A 21 -1.29 7.41 -16.19
C PRO A 21 -0.47 6.31 -15.54
N THR A 22 -1.06 5.12 -15.43
CA THR A 22 -0.33 3.94 -14.92
C THR A 22 0.93 3.70 -15.75
N PRO A 23 2.12 3.58 -15.13
CA PRO A 23 3.35 3.32 -15.87
C PRO A 23 3.24 2.07 -16.75
N PRO A 24 3.71 2.12 -18.02
CA PRO A 24 3.54 1.01 -18.94
C PRO A 24 4.06 -0.35 -18.46
N PRO A 25 5.16 -0.45 -17.70
CA PRO A 25 5.59 -1.74 -17.15
C PRO A 25 4.60 -2.35 -16.15
N VAL A 26 3.94 -1.50 -15.34
CA VAL A 26 2.94 -1.93 -14.35
C VAL A 26 1.69 -2.43 -15.07
N ALA A 27 1.19 -1.67 -16.05
CA ALA A 27 0.04 -2.06 -16.85
C ALA A 27 0.27 -3.40 -17.58
N ARG A 28 1.42 -3.56 -18.23
CA ARG A 28 1.79 -4.83 -18.89
C ARG A 28 1.91 -5.99 -17.91
N GLY A 29 2.42 -5.76 -16.70
CA GLY A 29 2.49 -6.79 -15.66
C GLY A 29 1.12 -7.27 -15.23
N ALA A 30 0.18 -6.36 -15.02
CA ALA A 30 -1.20 -6.67 -14.65
C ALA A 30 -1.94 -7.45 -15.75
N ILE A 31 -1.81 -7.01 -17.02
CA ILE A 31 -2.40 -7.69 -18.18
C ILE A 31 -1.87 -9.13 -18.27
N ARG A 32 -0.57 -9.33 -18.19
CA ARG A 32 0.03 -10.68 -18.23
C ARG A 32 -0.45 -11.55 -17.06
N ALA A 33 -0.55 -11.01 -15.86
CA ALA A 33 -1.05 -11.78 -14.72
C ALA A 33 -2.49 -12.29 -14.93
N ILE A 34 -3.32 -11.53 -15.64
CA ILE A 34 -4.68 -11.95 -15.99
C ILE A 34 -4.64 -13.03 -17.10
N GLU A 35 -3.87 -12.80 -18.15
CA GLU A 35 -3.73 -13.74 -19.30
C GLU A 35 -3.17 -15.09 -18.84
N ASP A 36 -2.20 -15.08 -17.93
CA ASP A 36 -1.57 -16.26 -17.33
C ASP A 36 -2.41 -16.90 -16.21
N GLN A 37 -3.63 -16.41 -15.98
CA GLN A 37 -4.56 -16.89 -14.94
C GLN A 37 -3.99 -16.85 -13.52
N LEU A 38 -3.09 -15.92 -13.22
CA LEU A 38 -2.50 -15.72 -11.90
C LEU A 38 -3.40 -14.93 -10.93
N ALA A 39 -4.52 -14.38 -11.43
CA ALA A 39 -5.51 -13.66 -10.62
C ALA A 39 -6.39 -14.63 -9.81
N THR A 40 -5.80 -15.33 -8.86
CA THR A 40 -6.44 -16.32 -7.99
C THR A 40 -6.08 -16.05 -6.53
N TYR A 41 -6.45 -16.97 -5.63
CA TYR A 41 -6.10 -16.86 -4.22
C TYR A 41 -4.58 -16.85 -4.02
N ALA A 42 -4.10 -15.87 -3.27
CA ALA A 42 -2.70 -15.77 -2.88
C ALA A 42 -2.49 -16.28 -1.43
N HIS A 43 -1.24 -16.52 -1.09
CA HIS A 43 -0.87 -16.78 0.30
C HIS A 43 -1.28 -15.59 1.21
N PRO A 44 -1.73 -15.79 2.46
CA PRO A 44 -2.15 -14.71 3.34
C PRO A 44 -1.12 -13.59 3.54
N MET A 45 0.17 -13.92 3.50
CA MET A 45 1.23 -12.91 3.55
C MET A 45 1.53 -12.24 2.20
N GLY A 46 0.84 -12.62 1.13
CA GLY A 46 1.13 -12.19 -0.23
C GLY A 46 2.04 -13.16 -0.99
N ILE A 47 2.10 -13.02 -2.32
CA ILE A 47 2.93 -13.87 -3.18
C ILE A 47 4.41 -13.66 -2.90
N ALA A 48 5.19 -14.74 -2.96
CA ALA A 48 6.60 -14.74 -2.58
C ALA A 48 7.44 -13.76 -3.39
N GLU A 49 7.19 -13.67 -4.70
CA GLU A 49 7.89 -12.77 -5.63
C GLU A 49 7.71 -11.30 -5.25
N LEU A 50 6.49 -10.92 -4.83
CA LEU A 50 6.23 -9.55 -4.40
C LEU A 50 6.92 -9.25 -3.07
N ARG A 51 6.88 -10.16 -2.11
CA ARG A 51 7.58 -10.01 -0.83
C ARG A 51 9.08 -9.88 -1.01
N GLN A 52 9.68 -10.68 -1.89
CA GLN A 52 11.10 -10.57 -2.26
C GLN A 52 11.43 -9.23 -2.92
N ALA A 53 10.57 -8.76 -3.84
CA ALA A 53 10.75 -7.47 -4.49
C ALA A 53 10.68 -6.31 -3.50
N VAL A 54 9.76 -6.37 -2.53
CA VAL A 54 9.64 -5.38 -1.45
C VAL A 54 10.88 -5.39 -0.57
N ALA A 55 11.33 -6.54 -0.09
CA ALA A 55 12.53 -6.66 0.74
C ALA A 55 13.77 -6.10 0.01
N LYS A 56 13.95 -6.46 -1.28
CA LYS A 56 15.04 -5.93 -2.12
C LYS A 56 14.96 -4.41 -2.29
N LYS A 57 13.75 -3.87 -2.50
CA LYS A 57 13.56 -2.42 -2.62
C LYS A 57 13.95 -1.71 -1.33
N VAL A 58 13.48 -2.18 -0.18
CA VAL A 58 13.79 -1.58 1.12
C VAL A 58 15.29 -1.64 1.39
N GLN A 59 15.95 -2.75 1.12
CA GLN A 59 17.41 -2.87 1.24
C GLN A 59 18.13 -1.86 0.34
N SER A 60 17.69 -1.72 -0.93
CA SER A 60 18.33 -0.81 -1.88
C SER A 60 18.16 0.67 -1.53
N PHE A 61 16.99 1.07 -1.00
CA PHE A 61 16.69 2.48 -0.72
C PHE A 61 17.07 2.92 0.68
N TYR A 62 16.97 2.01 1.66
CA TYR A 62 17.13 2.37 3.09
C TYR A 62 18.28 1.62 3.78
N GLY A 63 18.92 0.67 3.09
CA GLY A 63 20.02 -0.13 3.67
C GLY A 63 19.57 -1.14 4.71
N VAL A 64 18.27 -1.37 4.88
CA VAL A 64 17.72 -2.31 5.87
C VAL A 64 17.41 -3.63 5.20
N THR A 65 17.85 -4.73 5.82
CA THR A 65 17.61 -6.09 5.34
C THR A 65 16.46 -6.73 6.10
N TYR A 66 15.49 -7.27 5.36
CA TYR A 66 14.37 -8.06 5.88
C TYR A 66 14.33 -9.43 5.22
N ASP A 67 13.95 -10.47 5.97
CA ASP A 67 13.63 -11.77 5.40
C ASP A 67 12.23 -11.71 4.74
N PRO A 68 12.13 -11.90 3.41
CA PRO A 68 10.84 -11.86 2.73
C PRO A 68 9.86 -12.95 3.18
N ASN A 69 10.33 -13.98 3.90
CA ASN A 69 9.49 -15.09 4.34
C ASN A 69 8.85 -14.86 5.73
N SER A 70 9.47 -14.04 6.57
CA SER A 70 9.00 -13.77 7.94
C SER A 70 8.63 -12.31 8.20
N ASP A 71 9.31 -11.36 7.53
CA ASP A 71 9.26 -9.95 7.94
C ASP A 71 8.42 -9.08 6.99
N VAL A 72 7.87 -9.66 5.92
CA VAL A 72 7.12 -8.92 4.90
C VAL A 72 5.73 -9.49 4.72
N VAL A 73 4.71 -8.66 4.93
CA VAL A 73 3.30 -8.99 4.65
C VAL A 73 2.74 -7.97 3.66
N ILE A 74 2.05 -8.46 2.65
CA ILE A 74 1.36 -7.63 1.66
C ILE A 74 -0.09 -7.45 2.11
N THR A 75 -0.54 -6.21 2.19
CA THR A 75 -1.89 -5.85 2.63
C THR A 75 -2.66 -5.12 1.55
N SER A 76 -3.99 -5.03 1.71
CA SER A 76 -4.85 -4.21 0.85
C SER A 76 -4.69 -2.73 1.17
N GLY A 77 -3.64 -2.14 0.58
CA GLY A 77 -3.28 -0.74 0.77
C GLY A 77 -2.72 -0.42 2.17
N ALA A 78 -2.35 0.84 2.36
CA ALA A 78 -1.79 1.33 3.63
C ALA A 78 -2.77 1.23 4.79
N THR A 79 -4.06 1.46 4.55
CA THR A 79 -5.11 1.32 5.58
C THR A 79 -5.19 -0.09 6.13
N GLY A 80 -5.12 -1.11 5.25
CA GLY A 80 -5.07 -2.52 5.68
C GLY A 80 -3.82 -2.82 6.50
N GLY A 81 -2.67 -2.29 6.10
CA GLY A 81 -1.42 -2.42 6.83
C GLY A 81 -1.46 -1.78 8.22
N PHE A 82 -1.97 -0.55 8.29
CA PHE A 82 -2.14 0.16 9.56
C PHE A 82 -3.09 -0.59 10.50
N ALA A 83 -4.28 -0.95 10.02
CA ALA A 83 -5.26 -1.68 10.82
C ALA A 83 -4.71 -3.01 11.35
N ALA A 84 -4.04 -3.80 10.49
CA ALA A 84 -3.43 -5.04 10.90
C ALA A 84 -2.32 -4.83 11.96
N SER A 85 -1.50 -3.79 11.81
CA SER A 85 -0.45 -3.47 12.77
C SER A 85 -1.02 -3.07 14.14
N VAL A 86 -2.04 -2.22 14.15
CA VAL A 86 -2.72 -1.81 15.39
C VAL A 86 -3.32 -3.02 16.10
N LEU A 87 -4.04 -3.86 15.37
CA LEU A 87 -4.68 -5.05 15.93
C LEU A 87 -3.66 -6.09 16.46
N ALA A 88 -2.46 -6.13 15.87
CA ALA A 88 -1.44 -7.08 16.29
C ALA A 88 -0.58 -6.59 17.46
N LEU A 89 -0.42 -5.28 17.62
CA LEU A 89 0.56 -4.68 18.54
C LEU A 89 -0.07 -3.95 19.73
N CYS A 90 -1.34 -3.54 19.62
CA CYS A 90 -1.99 -2.69 20.62
C CYS A 90 -3.13 -3.42 21.32
N GLU A 91 -3.26 -3.17 22.64
CA GLU A 91 -4.38 -3.61 23.46
C GLU A 91 -5.27 -2.42 23.88
N PRO A 92 -6.49 -2.67 24.37
CA PRO A 92 -7.35 -1.61 24.89
C PRO A 92 -6.65 -0.80 26.01
N GLY A 93 -6.46 0.49 25.77
CA GLY A 93 -5.77 1.40 26.68
C GLY A 93 -4.38 1.83 26.22
N ASP A 94 -3.83 1.20 25.18
CA ASP A 94 -2.57 1.63 24.58
C ASP A 94 -2.75 2.95 23.81
N GLU A 95 -1.70 3.76 23.80
CA GLU A 95 -1.66 5.05 23.11
C GLU A 95 -0.81 4.98 21.84
N ILE A 96 -1.29 5.60 20.76
CA ILE A 96 -0.58 5.71 19.49
C ILE A 96 -0.31 7.18 19.21
N ILE A 97 0.94 7.52 18.89
CA ILE A 97 1.33 8.89 18.50
C ILE A 97 1.12 9.05 17.00
N LEU A 98 0.29 10.01 16.62
CA LEU A 98 0.09 10.42 15.22
C LEU A 98 0.59 11.84 15.02
N PHE A 99 1.35 12.06 13.94
CA PHE A 99 1.81 13.40 13.57
C PHE A 99 0.76 14.11 12.72
N GLU A 100 0.40 15.33 13.09
CA GLU A 100 -0.49 16.18 12.29
C GLU A 100 0.32 17.15 11.41
N PRO A 101 -0.17 17.44 10.18
CA PRO A 101 -1.38 16.92 9.53
C PRO A 101 -1.19 15.50 8.98
N TYR A 102 -2.22 14.68 9.06
CA TYR A 102 -2.24 13.31 8.55
C TYR A 102 -3.37 13.08 7.54
N TYR A 103 -3.28 12.00 6.80
CA TYR A 103 -4.36 11.54 5.92
C TYR A 103 -5.46 10.90 6.78
N GLY A 104 -6.70 11.40 6.64
CA GLY A 104 -7.89 10.96 7.40
C GLY A 104 -8.67 9.83 6.75
#